data_600cb61ae590b1e220f76f72120185ae
#
_entry.id   600cb61ae590b1e220f76f72120185ae
#
_cell.length_a   1.000
_cell.length_b   1.000
_cell.length_c   1.000
_cell.angle_alpha   90.00
_cell.angle_beta   90.00
_cell.angle_gamma   90.00
#
_symmetry.space_group_name_H-M   'P 1'
#
loop_
_entity.id
_entity.type
_entity.pdbx_description
1 polymer ?
#
loop_
_entity_poly.entity_id
_entity_poly.type
_entity_poly.pdbx_seq_one_letter_code
_entity_poly.pdbx_strand_id
1 'polypeptide(L)' 'MVRAYVMVKARTGEADRLRESIETVEGVDTAHIVAGDVDLIATVDVPSPADVKDVAATQIQGIDGVEDTQTYIAMD' A
#
# COMPACT_ATOMS: atom_id res chain seq x y z
N MET A 1 17.66 3.88 1.30
CA MET A 1 16.29 3.46 0.95
C MET A 1 15.29 4.23 1.81
N VAL A 2 14.17 4.57 1.22
CA VAL A 2 13.08 5.23 1.93
C VAL A 2 12.04 4.18 2.26
N ARG A 3 11.61 4.12 3.52
CA ARG A 3 10.56 3.21 3.95
C ARG A 3 9.27 3.99 4.12
N ALA A 4 8.17 3.42 3.64
CA ALA A 4 6.84 4.00 3.81
C ALA A 4 5.84 2.93 4.21
N TYR A 5 4.77 3.37 4.83
CA TYR A 5 3.64 2.52 5.22
C TYR A 5 2.40 3.06 4.53
N VAL A 6 1.76 2.21 3.74
CA VAL A 6 0.57 2.60 2.99
C VAL A 6 -0.64 1.91 3.63
N MET A 7 -1.52 2.73 4.20
CA MET A 7 -2.78 2.26 4.77
C MET A 7 -3.80 2.20 3.64
N VAL A 8 -4.43 1.06 3.46
CA VAL A 8 -5.32 0.83 2.32
C VAL A 8 -6.72 0.51 2.81
N LYS A 9 -7.71 1.28 2.32
CA LYS A 9 -9.12 0.95 2.50
C LYS A 9 -9.58 0.16 1.29
N ALA A 10 -10.14 -1.03 1.54
CA ALA A 10 -10.58 -1.92 0.49
C ALA A 10 -12.10 -1.97 0.43
N ARG A 11 -12.62 -2.18 -0.77
CA ARG A 11 -14.04 -2.47 -0.96
C ARG A 11 -14.37 -3.77 -0.23
N THR A 12 -15.59 -3.86 0.34
CA THR A 12 -16.02 -5.00 1.14
C THR A 12 -15.78 -6.34 0.41
N GLY A 13 -15.12 -7.26 1.11
CA GLY A 13 -14.86 -8.60 0.59
C GLY A 13 -13.66 -8.73 -0.33
N GLU A 14 -12.92 -7.62 -0.57
CA GLU A 14 -11.84 -7.61 -1.56
C GLU A 14 -10.44 -7.72 -0.93
N ALA A 15 -10.34 -7.76 0.40
CA ALA A 15 -9.05 -7.64 1.08
C ALA A 15 -8.06 -8.74 0.68
N ASP A 16 -8.51 -9.99 0.58
CA ASP A 16 -7.61 -11.10 0.22
C ASP A 16 -7.02 -10.91 -1.18
N ARG A 17 -7.87 -10.58 -2.14
CA ARG A 17 -7.45 -10.35 -3.52
C ARG A 17 -6.51 -9.16 -3.61
N LEU A 18 -6.83 -8.09 -2.88
CA LEU A 18 -6.02 -6.88 -2.90
C LEU A 18 -4.66 -7.11 -2.27
N ARG A 19 -4.58 -7.89 -1.19
CA ARG A 19 -3.29 -8.20 -0.59
C ARG A 19 -2.35 -8.84 -1.60
N GLU A 20 -2.84 -9.83 -2.33
CA GLU A 20 -2.03 -10.50 -3.35
C GLU A 20 -1.60 -9.54 -4.46
N SER A 21 -2.54 -8.72 -4.94
CA SER A 21 -2.24 -7.76 -6.00
C SER A 21 -1.23 -6.72 -5.56
N ILE A 22 -1.36 -6.20 -4.34
CA ILE A 22 -0.45 -5.19 -3.81
C ILE A 22 0.97 -5.77 -3.67
N GLU A 23 1.09 -7.02 -3.24
CA GLU A 23 2.41 -7.64 -3.09
C GLU A 23 3.14 -7.84 -4.41
N THR A 24 2.44 -7.80 -5.55
CA THR A 24 3.10 -7.87 -6.86
C THR A 24 3.65 -6.53 -7.32
N VAL A 25 3.30 -5.43 -6.67
CA VAL A 25 3.76 -4.11 -7.06
C VAL A 25 5.24 -3.96 -6.70
N GLU A 26 6.06 -3.56 -7.67
CA GLU A 26 7.49 -3.33 -7.44
C GLU A 26 7.67 -2.21 -6.41
N GLY A 27 8.50 -2.45 -5.41
CA GLY A 27 8.72 -1.53 -4.31
C GLY A 27 7.97 -1.89 -3.04
N VAL A 28 6.94 -2.73 -3.16
CA VAL A 28 6.23 -3.24 -1.98
C VAL A 28 6.99 -4.41 -1.39
N ASP A 29 7.29 -4.32 -0.09
CA ASP A 29 7.98 -5.37 0.65
C ASP A 29 6.96 -6.39 1.19
N THR A 30 5.98 -5.92 1.95
CA THR A 30 4.94 -6.77 2.51
C THR A 30 3.58 -6.10 2.42
N ALA A 31 2.53 -6.90 2.46
CA ALA A 31 1.18 -6.41 2.63
C ALA A 31 0.44 -7.35 3.58
N HIS A 32 -0.24 -6.76 4.57
CA HIS A 32 -0.99 -7.50 5.57
C HIS A 32 -2.43 -7.02 5.63
N ILE A 33 -3.34 -7.97 5.79
CA ILE A 33 -4.73 -7.65 6.14
C ILE A 33 -4.75 -7.36 7.62
N VAL A 34 -5.38 -6.26 8.01
CA VAL A 34 -5.44 -5.83 9.41
C VAL A 34 -6.87 -5.59 9.83
N ALA A 35 -7.10 -5.61 11.14
CA ALA A 35 -8.38 -5.26 11.72
C ALA A 35 -8.25 -3.89 12.37
N GLY A 36 -9.02 -2.92 11.91
CA GLY A 36 -8.93 -1.55 12.40
C GLY A 36 -9.65 -0.60 11.45
N ASP A 37 -9.22 0.66 11.45
CA ASP A 37 -9.82 1.69 10.61
C ASP A 37 -9.53 1.49 9.13
N VAL A 38 -8.47 0.76 8.82
CA VAL A 38 -8.12 0.40 7.44
C VAL A 38 -8.14 -1.10 7.29
N ASP A 39 -8.09 -1.57 6.06
CA ASP A 39 -8.23 -3.00 5.77
C ASP A 39 -6.89 -3.68 5.53
N LEU A 40 -5.90 -2.94 4.98
CA LEU A 40 -4.57 -3.48 4.73
C LEU A 40 -3.52 -2.44 5.06
N ILE A 41 -2.32 -2.94 5.40
CA ILE A 41 -1.13 -2.08 5.53
C ILE A 41 -0.04 -2.71 4.67
N ALA A 42 0.51 -1.93 3.75
CA ALA A 42 1.63 -2.34 2.92
C ALA A 42 2.88 -1.60 3.38
N THR A 43 4.02 -2.30 3.41
CA THR A 43 5.31 -1.65 3.61
C THR A 43 6.01 -1.50 2.28
N VAL A 44 6.63 -0.35 2.07
CA VAL A 44 7.26 0.02 0.81
C VAL A 44 8.69 0.42 1.09
N ASP A 45 9.63 -0.14 0.32
CA ASP A 45 11.04 0.25 0.36
C ASP A 45 11.46 0.64 -1.05
N VAL A 46 11.83 1.90 -1.23
CA VAL A 46 12.17 2.44 -2.54
C VAL A 46 13.32 3.44 -2.42
N PRO A 47 14.01 3.76 -3.53
CA PRO A 47 15.17 4.65 -3.48
C PRO A 47 14.88 6.09 -3.07
N SER A 48 13.70 6.63 -3.39
CA SER A 48 13.42 8.05 -3.16
C SER A 48 11.97 8.30 -2.79
N PRO A 49 11.65 9.47 -2.18
CA PRO A 49 10.26 9.83 -1.88
C PRO A 49 9.38 9.91 -3.13
N ALA A 50 9.92 10.28 -4.29
CA ALA A 50 9.15 10.31 -5.53
C ALA A 50 8.68 8.91 -5.90
N ASP A 51 9.50 7.89 -5.63
CA ASP A 51 9.13 6.50 -5.87
C ASP A 51 8.01 6.04 -4.91
N VAL A 52 7.99 6.55 -3.70
CA VAL A 52 6.88 6.29 -2.76
C VAL A 52 5.56 6.77 -3.36
N LYS A 53 5.56 7.99 -3.90
CA LYS A 53 4.36 8.55 -4.53
C LYS A 53 3.90 7.66 -5.69
N ASP A 54 4.82 7.21 -6.54
CA ASP A 54 4.47 6.36 -7.67
C ASP A 54 3.85 5.05 -7.21
N VAL A 55 4.45 4.38 -6.23
CA VAL A 55 3.92 3.13 -5.72
C VAL A 55 2.56 3.34 -5.06
N ALA A 56 2.44 4.31 -4.18
CA ALA A 56 1.23 4.49 -3.38
C ALA A 56 0.09 5.11 -4.19
N ALA A 57 0.36 6.23 -4.88
CA ALA A 57 -0.71 6.99 -5.52
C ALA A 57 -1.04 6.50 -6.93
N THR A 58 -0.08 5.95 -7.64
CA THR A 58 -0.30 5.50 -9.00
C THR A 58 -0.60 4.01 -9.05
N GLN A 59 0.24 3.19 -8.47
CA GLN A 59 0.11 1.74 -8.63
C GLN A 59 -0.87 1.12 -7.65
N ILE A 60 -0.75 1.38 -6.36
CA ILE A 60 -1.66 0.79 -5.37
C ILE A 60 -3.06 1.38 -5.51
N GLN A 61 -3.16 2.71 -5.56
CA GLN A 61 -4.46 3.37 -5.66
C GLN A 61 -5.17 3.07 -6.98
N GLY A 62 -4.42 2.70 -8.01
CA GLY A 62 -4.98 2.31 -9.31
C GLY A 62 -5.55 0.90 -9.35
N ILE A 63 -5.34 0.08 -8.32
CA ILE A 63 -5.87 -1.28 -8.28
C ILE A 63 -7.39 -1.24 -8.03
N ASP A 64 -8.15 -1.94 -8.86
CA ASP A 64 -9.59 -2.01 -8.67
C ASP A 64 -9.93 -2.65 -7.32
N GLY A 65 -10.79 -2.00 -6.56
CA GLY A 65 -11.17 -2.43 -5.23
C GLY A 65 -10.51 -1.61 -4.11
N VAL A 66 -9.50 -0.82 -4.42
CA VAL A 66 -8.90 0.12 -3.47
C VAL A 66 -9.76 1.37 -3.43
N GLU A 67 -10.33 1.68 -2.26
CA GLU A 67 -11.18 2.86 -2.11
C GLU A 67 -10.38 4.09 -1.75
N ASP A 68 -9.37 3.94 -0.89
CA ASP A 68 -8.57 5.06 -0.42
C ASP A 68 -7.24 4.57 0.13
N THR A 69 -6.25 5.45 0.11
CA THR A 69 -4.94 5.17 0.68
C THR A 69 -4.45 6.36 1.50
N GLN A 70 -3.70 6.05 2.57
CA GLN A 70 -2.93 7.04 3.31
C GLN A 70 -1.51 6.55 3.41
N THR A 71 -0.56 7.41 3.11
CA THR A 71 0.85 7.04 3.08
C THR A 71 1.63 7.78 4.16
N TYR A 72 2.41 7.05 4.93
CA TYR A 72 3.30 7.59 5.94
C TYR A 72 4.72 7.21 5.59
N ILE A 73 5.61 8.21 5.49
CA ILE A 73 7.02 7.97 5.24
C ILE A 73 7.74 7.94 6.58
N ALA A 74 8.53 6.89 6.82
CA ALA A 74 9.31 6.79 8.04
C ALA A 74 10.39 7.87 8.04
N MET A 75 10.54 8.55 9.18
CA MET A 75 11.48 9.65 9.31
C MET A 75 12.74 9.28 10.08
N ASP A 76 12.86 8.03 10.49
CA ASP A 76 14.04 7.55 11.23
C ASP A 76 14.82 6.49 10.46
#